data_f9c7fd4a3a616017af994f6598bb675e
#
_entry.id   f9c7fd4a3a616017af994f6598bb675e
#
_cell.length_a   1.000
_cell.length_b   1.000
_cell.length_c   1.000
_cell.angle_alpha   90.00
_cell.angle_beta   90.00
_cell.angle_gamma   90.00
#
_symmetry.space_group_name_H-M   'P 1'
#
loop_
_entity.id
_entity.type
_entity.pdbx_description
1 polymer ?
#
loop_
_entity_poly.entity_id
_entity_poly.type
_entity_poly.pdbx_seq_one_letter_code
_entity_poly.pdbx_strand_id
1 'polypeptide(L)'
;MITLLGPTASGKTALAVRLAHRLGSEILSADSRQVYRGMDVGTGKDLSEYTYEGTTIPYHLIDIVPAGTKYNLFAWQHAFHEAYAAIRERGIQHPILCGGTGLYAEAVLRGYHLPDVAPNPALRESLQGLSLASLRERLASYGPLHNDTDLDSPQRAIRAIEIADYIQRERLAGADHTEYEPIESLILCITLPREERRARITARLRQRLDEGDLIGEVQRLIDSGIAPEDLIYYGLEYKFVTQHLLGELTRDELFTALETAIHQFAKRQMTWFRGMERRGFTLHYIDGLLPREEQLSQALAYFKAWEQK
;
A
#
# COMPACT_ATOMS: atom_id res chain seq x y z
N MET A 1 7.84 -6.67 15.68
CA MET A 1 8.10 -6.06 14.35
C MET A 1 8.21 -4.55 14.47
N ILE A 2 8.83 -3.85 13.52
CA ILE A 2 8.76 -2.38 13.40
C ILE A 2 7.93 -2.05 12.16
N THR A 3 7.00 -1.13 12.24
CA THR A 3 6.20 -0.65 11.10
C THR A 3 6.51 0.81 10.82
N LEU A 4 7.03 1.13 9.65
CA LEU A 4 7.35 2.50 9.23
C LEU A 4 6.37 2.97 8.17
N LEU A 5 5.49 3.86 8.57
CA LEU A 5 4.48 4.48 7.73
C LEU A 5 4.88 5.89 7.29
N GLY A 6 4.31 6.35 6.21
CA GLY A 6 4.46 7.72 5.75
C GLY A 6 3.83 7.93 4.39
N PRO A 7 3.40 9.15 4.07
CA PRO A 7 2.83 9.45 2.76
C PRO A 7 3.88 9.33 1.65
N THR A 8 3.42 9.32 0.41
CA THR A 8 4.34 9.38 -0.73
C THR A 8 5.26 10.61 -0.61
N ALA A 9 6.48 10.49 -1.07
CA ALA A 9 7.55 11.51 -1.00
C ALA A 9 7.98 11.93 0.42
N SER A 10 7.68 11.13 1.47
CA SER A 10 8.13 11.44 2.84
C SER A 10 9.57 11.01 3.14
N GLY A 11 10.16 10.15 2.31
CA GLY A 11 11.48 9.56 2.53
C GLY A 11 11.49 8.38 3.49
N LYS A 12 10.35 7.69 3.63
CA LYS A 12 10.23 6.50 4.49
C LYS A 12 11.20 5.38 4.15
N THR A 13 11.43 5.11 2.85
CA THR A 13 12.36 4.05 2.40
C THR A 13 13.77 4.32 2.90
N ALA A 14 14.28 5.53 2.71
CA ALA A 14 15.60 5.92 3.18
C ALA A 14 15.77 5.78 4.71
N LEU A 15 14.73 6.05 5.49
CA LEU A 15 14.78 5.82 6.94
C LEU A 15 14.68 4.33 7.27
N ALA A 16 13.82 3.56 6.58
CA ALA A 16 13.71 2.12 6.78
C ALA A 16 15.04 1.39 6.52
N VAL A 17 15.72 1.75 5.44
CA VAL A 17 17.02 1.18 5.06
C VAL A 17 18.09 1.46 6.13
N ARG A 18 18.21 2.71 6.59
CA ARG A 18 19.15 3.08 7.68
C ARG A 18 18.83 2.34 8.98
N LEU A 19 17.54 2.25 9.30
CA LEU A 19 17.10 1.53 10.51
C LEU A 19 17.37 0.03 10.38
N ALA A 20 17.11 -0.57 9.23
CA ALA A 20 17.42 -1.97 8.94
C ALA A 20 18.93 -2.25 9.03
N HIS A 21 19.75 -1.40 8.41
CA HIS A 21 21.21 -1.48 8.52
C HIS A 21 21.68 -1.47 9.97
N ARG A 22 21.13 -0.54 10.79
CA ARG A 22 21.54 -0.36 12.20
C ARG A 22 21.11 -1.52 13.09
N LEU A 23 20.00 -2.18 12.77
CA LEU A 23 19.42 -3.28 13.54
C LEU A 23 19.77 -4.68 13.00
N GLY A 24 20.51 -4.77 11.89
CA GLY A 24 20.74 -6.04 11.21
C GLY A 24 19.42 -6.68 10.73
N SER A 25 18.53 -5.88 10.21
CA SER A 25 17.16 -6.30 9.85
C SER A 25 16.91 -6.30 8.34
N GLU A 26 15.75 -6.80 7.94
CA GLU A 26 15.27 -6.86 6.56
C GLU A 26 13.94 -6.10 6.42
N ILE A 27 13.61 -5.68 5.19
CA ILE A 27 12.45 -4.83 4.91
C ILE A 27 11.38 -5.61 4.16
N LEU A 28 10.14 -5.51 4.62
CA LEU A 28 8.92 -5.98 3.94
C LEU A 28 8.17 -4.76 3.40
N SER A 29 7.88 -4.73 2.08
CA SER A 29 7.16 -3.61 1.48
C SER A 29 5.65 -3.71 1.70
N ALA A 30 5.06 -2.68 2.29
CA ALA A 30 3.60 -2.48 2.36
C ALA A 30 3.14 -1.45 1.31
N ASP A 31 3.55 -1.65 0.07
CA ASP A 31 3.11 -0.85 -1.08
C ASP A 31 2.41 -1.73 -2.11
N SER A 32 1.13 -1.47 -2.35
CA SER A 32 0.30 -2.26 -3.25
C SER A 32 0.68 -2.15 -4.73
N ARG A 33 1.63 -1.29 -5.09
CA ARG A 33 2.09 -1.09 -6.46
C ARG A 33 3.50 -1.61 -6.71
N GLN A 34 4.35 -1.60 -5.71
CA GLN A 34 5.72 -2.10 -5.83
C GLN A 34 5.82 -3.62 -6.01
N VAL A 35 4.72 -4.35 -5.85
CA VAL A 35 4.65 -5.80 -6.08
C VAL A 35 4.85 -6.20 -7.54
N TYR A 36 4.62 -5.29 -8.50
CA TYR A 36 4.63 -5.59 -9.93
C TYR A 36 6.01 -5.39 -10.56
N ARG A 37 6.54 -6.41 -11.24
CA ARG A 37 7.79 -6.34 -12.00
C ARG A 37 7.66 -5.40 -13.18
N GLY A 38 8.71 -4.60 -13.44
CA GLY A 38 8.76 -3.66 -14.57
C GLY A 38 7.91 -2.41 -14.38
N MET A 39 7.34 -2.21 -13.19
CA MET A 39 6.62 -1.00 -12.80
C MET A 39 7.47 -0.23 -11.77
N ASP A 40 8.57 0.39 -12.20
CA ASP A 40 9.61 0.91 -11.32
C ASP A 40 9.48 2.41 -11.09
N VAL A 41 9.57 3.20 -12.16
CA VAL A 41 9.53 4.67 -12.09
C VAL A 41 8.16 5.14 -11.58
N GLY A 42 7.06 4.60 -12.14
CA GLY A 42 5.70 4.97 -11.77
C GLY A 42 5.38 4.64 -10.31
N THR A 43 5.83 3.53 -9.79
CA THR A 43 5.60 3.15 -8.39
C THR A 43 6.59 3.79 -7.41
N GLY A 44 7.66 4.38 -7.94
CA GLY A 44 8.75 4.93 -7.12
C GLY A 44 9.54 3.86 -6.39
N LYS A 45 9.71 2.75 -7.04
CA LYS A 45 10.55 1.65 -6.63
C LYS A 45 12.00 1.97 -6.98
N ASP A 46 12.62 2.77 -6.15
CA ASP A 46 14.05 3.07 -6.30
C ASP A 46 14.85 2.01 -5.53
N LEU A 47 15.24 0.95 -6.22
CA LEU A 47 15.98 -0.16 -5.61
C LEU A 47 17.41 0.26 -5.19
N SER A 48 17.95 1.35 -5.74
CA SER A 48 19.24 1.88 -5.31
C SER A 48 19.19 2.42 -3.87
N GLU A 49 18.03 2.88 -3.41
CA GLU A 49 17.84 3.31 -2.01
C GLU A 49 18.08 2.19 -1.00
N TYR A 50 17.99 0.90 -1.41
CA TYR A 50 18.22 -0.24 -0.51
C TYR A 50 19.69 -0.57 -0.29
N THR A 51 20.61 0.15 -0.92
CA THR A 51 22.04 0.07 -0.64
C THR A 51 22.48 1.26 0.21
N TYR A 52 22.98 0.98 1.41
CA TYR A 52 23.45 1.99 2.35
C TYR A 52 24.81 1.60 2.92
N GLU A 53 25.78 2.52 2.88
CA GLU A 53 27.18 2.30 3.33
C GLU A 53 27.80 1.02 2.73
N GLY A 54 27.55 0.78 1.43
CA GLY A 54 28.06 -0.39 0.71
C GLY A 54 27.37 -1.72 1.03
N THR A 55 26.35 -1.70 1.89
CA THR A 55 25.56 -2.88 2.24
C THR A 55 24.19 -2.82 1.58
N THR A 56 23.80 -3.85 0.85
CA THR A 56 22.44 -3.99 0.33
C THR A 56 21.54 -4.61 1.39
N ILE A 57 20.52 -3.89 1.81
CA ILE A 57 19.52 -4.34 2.76
C ILE A 57 18.54 -5.27 2.05
N PRO A 58 18.35 -6.52 2.52
CA PRO A 58 17.37 -7.41 1.94
C PRO A 58 15.96 -6.83 2.04
N TYR A 59 15.21 -6.94 0.95
CA TYR A 59 13.83 -6.49 0.88
C TYR A 59 12.93 -7.56 0.26
N HIS A 60 11.66 -7.54 0.66
CA HIS A 60 10.65 -8.52 0.28
C HIS A 60 9.37 -7.82 -0.18
N LEU A 61 8.54 -8.54 -0.93
CA LEU A 61 7.25 -8.08 -1.44
C LEU A 61 7.37 -6.94 -2.47
N ILE A 62 8.53 -6.86 -3.10
CA ILE A 62 8.80 -6.01 -4.27
C ILE A 62 9.07 -6.96 -5.44
N ASP A 63 8.55 -6.64 -6.62
CA ASP A 63 8.74 -7.44 -7.86
C ASP A 63 8.30 -8.92 -7.75
N ILE A 64 7.26 -9.20 -7.01
CA ILE A 64 6.81 -10.58 -6.77
C ILE A 64 5.86 -11.11 -7.83
N VAL A 65 5.16 -10.24 -8.58
CA VAL A 65 4.24 -10.64 -9.65
C VAL A 65 4.51 -9.88 -10.95
N PRO A 66 4.20 -10.45 -12.13
CA PRO A 66 4.29 -9.72 -13.39
C PRO A 66 3.30 -8.54 -13.44
N ALA A 67 3.64 -7.46 -14.15
CA ALA A 67 2.67 -6.45 -14.55
C ALA A 67 1.57 -7.11 -15.42
N GLY A 68 0.35 -6.59 -15.36
CA GLY A 68 -0.85 -7.23 -15.96
C GLY A 68 -1.59 -8.18 -15.01
N THR A 69 -0.94 -8.64 -13.93
CA THR A 69 -1.57 -9.51 -12.92
C THR A 69 -2.54 -8.71 -12.04
N LYS A 70 -3.70 -9.30 -11.74
CA LYS A 70 -4.62 -8.76 -10.73
C LYS A 70 -4.22 -9.29 -9.36
N TYR A 71 -3.42 -8.52 -8.63
CA TYR A 71 -2.95 -8.86 -7.29
C TYR A 71 -3.78 -8.14 -6.23
N ASN A 72 -4.19 -8.84 -5.18
CA ASN A 72 -5.11 -8.34 -4.17
C ASN A 72 -4.50 -8.39 -2.77
N LEU A 73 -5.22 -7.82 -1.79
CA LEU A 73 -4.79 -7.77 -0.40
C LEU A 73 -4.66 -9.15 0.23
N PHE A 74 -5.54 -10.11 -0.11
CA PHE A 74 -5.46 -11.50 0.37
C PHE A 74 -4.14 -12.15 -0.05
N ALA A 75 -3.82 -12.13 -1.35
CA ALA A 75 -2.59 -12.70 -1.87
C ALA A 75 -1.34 -12.02 -1.28
N TRP A 76 -1.41 -10.69 -1.07
CA TRP A 76 -0.32 -9.96 -0.43
C TRP A 76 -0.15 -10.33 1.04
N GLN A 77 -1.23 -10.48 1.81
CA GLN A 77 -1.15 -10.86 3.21
C GLN A 77 -0.53 -12.25 3.36
N HIS A 78 -0.89 -13.18 2.49
CA HIS A 78 -0.32 -14.53 2.46
C HIS A 78 1.19 -14.49 2.21
N ALA A 79 1.62 -13.80 1.13
CA ALA A 79 3.03 -13.61 0.81
C ALA A 79 3.80 -12.86 1.92
N PHE A 80 3.13 -11.93 2.62
CA PHE A 80 3.72 -11.26 3.78
C PHE A 80 4.01 -12.25 4.91
N HIS A 81 3.06 -13.11 5.30
CA HIS A 81 3.26 -14.04 6.40
C HIS A 81 4.33 -15.09 6.06
N GLU A 82 4.41 -15.56 4.82
CA GLU A 82 5.48 -16.44 4.35
C GLU A 82 6.86 -15.75 4.46
N ALA A 83 7.00 -14.53 3.93
CA ALA A 83 8.24 -13.78 4.00
C ALA A 83 8.61 -13.43 5.46
N TYR A 84 7.64 -13.03 6.27
CA TYR A 84 7.85 -12.70 7.68
C TYR A 84 8.34 -13.91 8.47
N ALA A 85 7.72 -15.09 8.28
CA ALA A 85 8.15 -16.34 8.92
C ALA A 85 9.59 -16.70 8.52
N ALA A 86 9.91 -16.66 7.22
CA ALA A 86 11.25 -16.94 6.72
C ALA A 86 12.32 -15.99 7.28
N ILE A 87 11.99 -14.69 7.47
CA ILE A 87 12.89 -13.72 8.10
C ILE A 87 13.10 -14.08 9.58
N ARG A 88 12.02 -14.44 10.27
CA ARG A 88 12.09 -14.85 11.68
C ARG A 88 12.91 -16.13 11.90
N GLU A 89 12.80 -17.09 11.01
CA GLU A 89 13.59 -18.34 11.02
C GLU A 89 15.10 -18.07 10.86
N ARG A 90 15.49 -17.01 10.13
CA ARG A 90 16.90 -16.57 10.06
C ARG A 90 17.39 -15.86 11.33
N GLY A 91 16.57 -15.76 12.37
CA GLY A 91 16.92 -15.18 13.66
C GLY A 91 16.71 -13.67 13.76
N ILE A 92 16.16 -13.02 12.72
CA ILE A 92 15.89 -11.58 12.74
C ILE A 92 14.66 -11.30 13.60
N GLN A 93 14.86 -10.65 14.74
CA GLN A 93 13.81 -10.45 15.74
C GLN A 93 12.83 -9.34 15.33
N HIS A 94 13.28 -8.31 14.63
CA HIS A 94 12.52 -7.10 14.34
C HIS A 94 12.51 -6.76 12.83
N PRO A 95 11.86 -7.58 11.97
CA PRO A 95 11.65 -7.21 10.57
C PRO A 95 10.95 -5.84 10.47
N ILE A 96 11.25 -5.08 9.41
CA ILE A 96 10.71 -3.73 9.21
C ILE A 96 9.65 -3.78 8.10
N LEU A 97 8.39 -3.54 8.45
CA LEU A 97 7.32 -3.30 7.47
C LEU A 97 7.34 -1.83 7.06
N CYS A 98 7.63 -1.54 5.80
CA CYS A 98 7.72 -0.17 5.28
C CYS A 98 6.74 0.09 4.16
N GLY A 99 5.87 1.09 4.29
CA GLY A 99 4.98 1.42 3.19
C GLY A 99 4.04 2.58 3.41
N GLY A 100 3.30 2.89 2.33
CA GLY A 100 2.29 3.96 2.31
C GLY A 100 0.86 3.44 2.20
N THR A 101 0.65 2.12 2.01
CA THR A 101 -0.67 1.52 1.91
C THR A 101 -1.15 1.09 3.30
N GLY A 102 -1.81 2.02 4.00
CA GLY A 102 -2.22 1.81 5.40
C GLY A 102 -3.10 0.57 5.61
N LEU A 103 -3.96 0.24 4.65
CA LEU A 103 -4.78 -0.97 4.70
C LEU A 103 -3.92 -2.25 4.73
N TYR A 104 -2.82 -2.30 3.98
CA TYR A 104 -1.90 -3.44 3.96
C TYR A 104 -1.22 -3.61 5.33
N ALA A 105 -0.70 -2.51 5.87
CA ALA A 105 -0.11 -2.54 7.22
C ALA A 105 -1.14 -2.96 8.28
N GLU A 106 -2.34 -2.39 8.24
CA GLU A 106 -3.38 -2.69 9.25
C GLU A 106 -3.87 -4.14 9.15
N ALA A 107 -3.93 -4.72 7.94
CA ALA A 107 -4.35 -6.10 7.74
C ALA A 107 -3.47 -7.10 8.49
N VAL A 108 -2.14 -6.90 8.47
CA VAL A 108 -1.22 -7.80 9.18
C VAL A 108 -1.09 -7.45 10.67
N LEU A 109 -1.17 -6.17 11.03
CA LEU A 109 -1.12 -5.75 12.43
C LEU A 109 -2.31 -6.25 13.24
N ARG A 110 -3.49 -6.40 12.60
CA ARG A 110 -4.71 -6.91 13.23
C ARG A 110 -5.01 -8.37 12.91
N GLY A 111 -4.21 -9.01 12.05
CA GLY A 111 -4.54 -10.36 11.58
C GLY A 111 -5.89 -10.41 10.89
N TYR A 112 -6.16 -9.50 9.93
CA TYR A 112 -7.46 -9.50 9.25
C TYR A 112 -7.73 -10.85 8.59
N HIS A 113 -8.91 -11.38 8.86
CA HIS A 113 -9.41 -12.52 8.13
C HIS A 113 -9.85 -12.08 6.74
N LEU A 114 -9.06 -12.44 5.73
CA LEU A 114 -9.30 -12.11 4.33
C LEU A 114 -9.50 -13.40 3.53
N PRO A 115 -10.73 -13.81 3.24
CA PRO A 115 -10.97 -15.00 2.42
C PRO A 115 -10.66 -14.71 0.95
N ASP A 116 -10.20 -15.74 0.22
CA ASP A 116 -10.08 -15.67 -1.24
C ASP A 116 -11.45 -15.86 -1.88
N VAL A 117 -12.12 -14.75 -2.13
CA VAL A 117 -13.48 -14.74 -2.68
C VAL A 117 -13.43 -14.48 -4.17
N ALA A 118 -13.72 -15.50 -4.97
CA ALA A 118 -13.92 -15.32 -6.40
C ALA A 118 -15.13 -14.40 -6.69
N PRO A 119 -15.09 -13.61 -7.77
CA PRO A 119 -16.28 -12.86 -8.21
C PRO A 119 -17.48 -13.78 -8.42
N ASN A 120 -18.64 -13.39 -7.90
CA ASN A 120 -19.90 -14.11 -8.09
C ASN A 120 -20.79 -13.39 -9.15
N PRO A 121 -20.77 -13.82 -10.44
CA PRO A 121 -21.50 -13.13 -11.49
C PRO A 121 -23.00 -13.03 -11.23
N ALA A 122 -23.62 -14.10 -10.73
CA ALA A 122 -25.06 -14.14 -10.44
C ALA A 122 -25.45 -13.15 -9.34
N LEU A 123 -24.63 -13.08 -8.26
CA LEU A 123 -24.84 -12.10 -7.19
C LEU A 123 -24.64 -10.68 -7.70
N ARG A 124 -23.62 -10.43 -8.50
CA ARG A 124 -23.36 -9.11 -9.11
C ARG A 124 -24.51 -8.65 -9.98
N GLU A 125 -25.04 -9.53 -10.82
CA GLU A 125 -26.19 -9.24 -11.67
C GLU A 125 -27.42 -8.85 -10.84
N SER A 126 -27.69 -9.57 -9.75
CA SER A 126 -28.81 -9.26 -8.84
C SER A 126 -28.66 -7.94 -8.07
N LEU A 127 -27.44 -7.43 -7.93
CA LEU A 127 -27.12 -6.18 -7.25
C LEU A 127 -26.91 -5.01 -8.22
N GLN A 128 -26.83 -5.29 -9.52
CA GLN A 128 -26.60 -4.27 -10.55
C GLN A 128 -27.78 -3.32 -10.62
N GLY A 129 -27.51 -2.02 -10.69
CA GLY A 129 -28.54 -0.98 -10.76
C GLY A 129 -29.18 -0.59 -9.42
N LEU A 130 -28.85 -1.28 -8.33
CA LEU A 130 -29.32 -0.88 -7.00
C LEU A 130 -28.67 0.43 -6.55
N SER A 131 -29.43 1.24 -5.80
CA SER A 131 -28.90 2.45 -5.18
C SER A 131 -27.86 2.10 -4.11
N LEU A 132 -26.95 3.06 -3.83
CA LEU A 132 -25.97 2.88 -2.77
C LEU A 132 -26.61 2.66 -1.39
N ALA A 133 -27.78 3.27 -1.14
CA ALA A 133 -28.57 3.05 0.07
C ALA A 133 -29.05 1.61 0.16
N SER A 134 -29.62 1.04 -0.90
CA SER A 134 -30.07 -0.36 -0.94
C SER A 134 -28.90 -1.35 -0.78
N LEU A 135 -27.75 -1.05 -1.39
CA LEU A 135 -26.54 -1.86 -1.23
C LEU A 135 -26.03 -1.81 0.23
N ARG A 136 -26.12 -0.64 0.89
CA ARG A 136 -25.78 -0.49 2.30
C ARG A 136 -26.67 -1.33 3.20
N GLU A 137 -27.98 -1.29 3.00
CA GLU A 137 -28.95 -2.11 3.73
C GLU A 137 -28.67 -3.59 3.53
N ARG A 138 -28.39 -4.00 2.29
CA ARG A 138 -28.02 -5.38 1.98
C ARG A 138 -26.74 -5.81 2.68
N LEU A 139 -25.71 -4.99 2.66
CA LEU A 139 -24.45 -5.27 3.36
C LEU A 139 -24.66 -5.36 4.88
N ALA A 140 -25.44 -4.44 5.45
CA ALA A 140 -25.77 -4.45 6.89
C ALA A 140 -26.55 -5.70 7.35
N SER A 141 -27.28 -6.38 6.43
CA SER A 141 -27.98 -7.63 6.76
C SER A 141 -27.03 -8.81 7.04
N TYR A 142 -25.76 -8.73 6.68
CA TYR A 142 -24.73 -9.74 6.98
C TYR A 142 -24.03 -9.51 8.33
N GLY A 143 -24.19 -8.32 8.92
CA GLY A 143 -23.57 -7.95 10.20
C GLY A 143 -23.17 -6.48 10.26
N PRO A 144 -22.49 -6.06 11.34
CA PRO A 144 -22.02 -4.69 11.48
C PRO A 144 -21.01 -4.36 10.38
N LEU A 145 -21.09 -3.12 9.85
CA LEU A 145 -20.16 -2.63 8.84
C LEU A 145 -18.74 -2.49 9.45
N HIS A 146 -17.77 -3.09 8.80
CA HIS A 146 -16.37 -3.01 9.24
C HIS A 146 -15.74 -1.65 8.97
N ASN A 147 -16.17 -0.95 7.92
CA ASN A 147 -15.70 0.38 7.56
C ASN A 147 -16.72 1.09 6.66
N ASP A 148 -16.63 2.43 6.58
CA ASP A 148 -17.49 3.24 5.72
C ASP A 148 -16.99 3.29 4.25
N THR A 149 -15.73 2.90 3.98
CA THR A 149 -15.12 3.00 2.65
C THR A 149 -15.65 1.97 1.66
N ASP A 150 -16.25 0.88 2.16
CA ASP A 150 -16.93 -0.11 1.32
C ASP A 150 -18.16 0.47 0.61
N LEU A 151 -18.65 1.60 1.10
CA LEU A 151 -19.80 2.31 0.56
C LEU A 151 -19.44 3.56 -0.26
N ASP A 152 -18.17 3.76 -0.59
CA ASP A 152 -17.73 4.91 -1.42
C ASP A 152 -18.19 4.82 -2.89
N SER A 153 -18.53 3.62 -3.36
CA SER A 153 -19.07 3.40 -4.70
C SER A 153 -19.90 2.11 -4.77
N PRO A 154 -20.84 2.02 -5.73
CA PRO A 154 -21.60 0.78 -5.94
C PRO A 154 -20.72 -0.46 -6.16
N GLN A 155 -19.61 -0.34 -6.90
CA GLN A 155 -18.69 -1.44 -7.16
C GLN A 155 -18.03 -1.95 -5.87
N ARG A 156 -17.65 -1.05 -4.96
CA ARG A 156 -17.09 -1.41 -3.65
C ARG A 156 -18.15 -2.07 -2.75
N ALA A 157 -19.35 -1.50 -2.72
CA ALA A 157 -20.45 -2.07 -1.95
C ALA A 157 -20.82 -3.48 -2.43
N ILE A 158 -20.90 -3.70 -3.74
CA ILE A 158 -21.13 -5.02 -4.32
C ILE A 158 -20.02 -5.99 -3.93
N ARG A 159 -18.74 -5.56 -3.99
CA ARG A 159 -17.62 -6.40 -3.57
C ARG A 159 -17.66 -6.75 -2.09
N ALA A 160 -18.01 -5.81 -1.23
CA ALA A 160 -18.18 -6.06 0.19
C ALA A 160 -19.32 -7.06 0.47
N ILE A 161 -20.43 -6.97 -0.28
CA ILE A 161 -21.54 -7.93 -0.19
C ILE A 161 -21.09 -9.31 -0.64
N GLU A 162 -20.33 -9.45 -1.74
CA GLU A 162 -19.78 -10.76 -2.17
C GLU A 162 -18.93 -11.41 -1.07
N ILE A 163 -18.06 -10.64 -0.42
CA ILE A 163 -17.21 -11.13 0.66
C ILE A 163 -18.06 -11.54 1.87
N ALA A 164 -19.03 -10.71 2.26
CA ALA A 164 -19.90 -11.00 3.39
C ALA A 164 -20.78 -12.25 3.16
N ASP A 165 -21.32 -12.39 1.94
CA ASP A 165 -22.11 -13.56 1.54
C ASP A 165 -21.25 -14.84 1.55
N TYR A 166 -20.03 -14.78 1.05
CA TYR A 166 -19.07 -15.89 1.09
C TYR A 166 -18.77 -16.29 2.54
N ILE A 167 -18.36 -15.34 3.38
CA ILE A 167 -18.04 -15.60 4.80
C ILE A 167 -19.23 -16.23 5.53
N GLN A 168 -20.44 -15.74 5.27
CA GLN A 168 -21.64 -16.30 5.90
C GLN A 168 -21.87 -17.77 5.48
N ARG A 169 -21.69 -18.08 4.20
CA ARG A 169 -21.84 -19.46 3.68
C ARG A 169 -20.78 -20.40 4.26
N GLU A 170 -19.53 -19.96 4.30
CA GLU A 170 -18.41 -20.74 4.85
C GLU A 170 -18.61 -21.02 6.35
N ARG A 171 -19.05 -20.04 7.13
CA ARG A 171 -19.38 -20.23 8.55
C ARG A 171 -20.50 -21.26 8.74
N LEU A 172 -21.52 -21.23 7.89
CA LEU A 172 -22.60 -22.21 7.91
C LEU A 172 -22.13 -23.62 7.50
N ALA A 173 -21.11 -23.70 6.65
CA ALA A 173 -20.49 -24.96 6.23
C ALA A 173 -19.48 -25.53 7.24
N GLY A 174 -19.15 -24.79 8.31
CA GLY A 174 -18.17 -25.21 9.32
C GLY A 174 -16.72 -25.22 8.80
N ALA A 175 -16.43 -24.40 7.78
CA ALA A 175 -15.08 -24.31 7.23
C ALA A 175 -14.11 -23.71 8.25
N ASP A 176 -12.97 -24.37 8.43
CA ASP A 176 -11.86 -23.85 9.22
C ASP A 176 -11.09 -22.86 8.37
N HIS A 177 -10.98 -21.62 8.85
CA HIS A 177 -10.27 -20.55 8.15
C HIS A 177 -8.92 -20.34 8.81
N THR A 178 -7.85 -20.22 8.01
CA THR A 178 -6.54 -19.81 8.52
C THR A 178 -6.66 -18.38 9.04
N GLU A 179 -6.69 -18.22 10.35
CA GLU A 179 -6.62 -16.91 10.99
C GLU A 179 -5.16 -16.61 11.31
N TYR A 180 -4.71 -15.42 10.89
CA TYR A 180 -3.40 -14.91 11.27
C TYR A 180 -3.53 -14.16 12.59
N GLU A 181 -2.64 -14.46 13.53
CA GLU A 181 -2.56 -13.73 14.78
C GLU A 181 -2.12 -12.27 14.53
N PRO A 182 -2.67 -11.30 15.27
CA PRO A 182 -2.20 -9.93 15.25
C PRO A 182 -0.71 -9.83 15.55
N ILE A 183 0.01 -9.02 14.77
CA ILE A 183 1.45 -8.83 14.96
C ILE A 183 1.70 -7.58 15.79
N GLU A 184 2.28 -7.76 16.97
CA GLU A 184 2.74 -6.64 17.78
C GLU A 184 3.85 -5.86 17.06
N SER A 185 3.72 -4.54 17.02
CA SER A 185 4.65 -3.69 16.27
C SER A 185 4.81 -2.31 16.90
N LEU A 186 6.05 -1.84 16.92
CA LEU A 186 6.33 -0.42 17.07
C LEU A 186 5.96 0.31 15.78
N ILE A 187 4.97 1.21 15.83
CA ILE A 187 4.52 1.93 14.64
C ILE A 187 5.11 3.34 14.63
N LEU A 188 6.01 3.58 13.68
CA LEU A 188 6.61 4.88 13.39
C LEU A 188 5.92 5.50 12.18
N CYS A 189 5.63 6.80 12.21
CA CYS A 189 4.98 7.49 11.09
C CYS A 189 5.72 8.78 10.76
N ILE A 190 6.28 8.88 9.55
CA ILE A 190 6.92 10.11 9.09
C ILE A 190 5.84 11.12 8.70
N THR A 191 5.94 12.33 9.25
CA THR A 191 5.06 13.45 8.91
C THR A 191 5.83 14.59 8.27
N LEU A 192 5.12 15.33 7.43
CA LEU A 192 5.59 16.55 6.79
C LEU A 192 4.49 17.62 6.85
N PRO A 193 4.85 18.89 6.99
CA PRO A 193 3.93 19.98 6.75
C PRO A 193 3.31 19.86 5.34
N ARG A 194 2.07 20.30 5.21
CA ARG A 194 1.31 20.13 3.97
C ARG A 194 2.03 20.70 2.76
N GLU A 195 2.55 21.91 2.89
CA GLU A 195 3.18 22.61 1.77
C GLU A 195 4.50 21.94 1.36
N GLU A 196 5.32 21.53 2.31
CA GLU A 196 6.55 20.77 2.03
C GLU A 196 6.26 19.44 1.34
N ARG A 197 5.26 18.70 1.83
CA ARG A 197 4.83 17.45 1.18
C ARG A 197 4.38 17.68 -0.26
N ARG A 198 3.63 18.75 -0.52
CA ARG A 198 3.20 19.12 -1.88
C ARG A 198 4.41 19.46 -2.76
N ALA A 199 5.33 20.28 -2.26
CA ALA A 199 6.53 20.66 -2.99
C ALA A 199 7.37 19.43 -3.38
N ARG A 200 7.58 18.48 -2.44
CA ARG A 200 8.32 17.24 -2.71
C ARG A 200 7.60 16.34 -3.72
N ILE A 201 6.29 16.24 -3.67
CA ILE A 201 5.49 15.48 -4.64
C ILE A 201 5.65 16.09 -6.04
N THR A 202 5.47 17.40 -6.17
CA THR A 202 5.59 18.13 -7.44
C THR A 202 6.99 17.97 -8.04
N ALA A 203 8.04 18.17 -7.23
CA ALA A 203 9.43 18.04 -7.68
C ALA A 203 9.74 16.61 -8.16
N ARG A 204 9.31 15.59 -7.40
CA ARG A 204 9.51 14.19 -7.78
C ARG A 204 8.74 13.82 -9.05
N LEU A 205 7.52 14.32 -9.23
CA LEU A 205 6.75 14.08 -10.45
C LEU A 205 7.43 14.67 -11.67
N ARG A 206 7.92 15.91 -11.58
CA ARG A 206 8.70 16.54 -12.66
C ARG A 206 9.92 15.70 -13.00
N GLN A 207 10.72 15.36 -12.02
CA GLN A 207 11.90 14.52 -12.23
C GLN A 207 11.57 13.21 -12.95
N ARG A 208 10.52 12.52 -12.56
CA ARG A 208 10.12 11.25 -13.19
C ARG A 208 9.64 11.43 -14.63
N LEU A 209 8.94 12.52 -14.93
CA LEU A 209 8.45 12.80 -16.27
C LEU A 209 9.55 13.32 -17.20
N ASP A 210 10.50 14.10 -16.70
CA ASP A 210 11.50 14.80 -17.50
C ASP A 210 12.81 14.00 -17.62
N GLU A 211 13.23 13.30 -16.56
CA GLU A 211 14.50 12.59 -16.47
C GLU A 211 14.35 11.07 -16.25
N GLY A 212 13.26 10.66 -15.60
CA GLY A 212 13.07 9.30 -15.11
C GLY A 212 12.42 8.32 -16.07
N ASP A 213 12.14 8.73 -17.32
CA ASP A 213 11.52 7.88 -18.35
C ASP A 213 10.18 7.22 -17.96
N LEU A 214 9.36 7.91 -17.17
CA LEU A 214 8.05 7.38 -16.75
C LEU A 214 7.14 7.07 -17.96
N ILE A 215 7.14 7.90 -18.99
CA ILE A 215 6.34 7.69 -20.21
C ILE A 215 6.86 6.47 -20.98
N GLY A 216 8.18 6.33 -21.13
CA GLY A 216 8.79 5.17 -21.78
C GLY A 216 8.54 3.88 -21.02
N GLU A 217 8.51 3.89 -19.67
CA GLU A 217 8.14 2.71 -18.88
C GLU A 217 6.73 2.23 -19.23
N VAL A 218 5.74 3.12 -19.27
CA VAL A 218 4.35 2.75 -19.61
C VAL A 218 4.23 2.31 -21.06
N GLN A 219 4.95 2.95 -22.00
CA GLN A 219 4.99 2.54 -23.39
C GLN A 219 5.52 1.10 -23.53
N ARG A 220 6.63 0.78 -22.86
CA ARG A 220 7.18 -0.60 -22.86
C ARG A 220 6.21 -1.64 -22.30
N LEU A 221 5.41 -1.28 -21.29
CA LEU A 221 4.37 -2.18 -20.75
C LEU A 221 3.27 -2.44 -21.78
N ILE A 222 2.83 -1.41 -22.52
CA ILE A 222 1.87 -1.55 -23.64
C ILE A 222 2.49 -2.42 -24.76
N ASP A 223 3.72 -2.14 -25.15
CA ASP A 223 4.43 -2.87 -26.21
C ASP A 223 4.66 -4.36 -25.83
N SER A 224 4.73 -4.66 -24.54
CA SER A 224 4.81 -6.04 -24.03
C SER A 224 3.48 -6.80 -24.06
N GLY A 225 2.40 -6.15 -24.49
CA GLY A 225 1.07 -6.74 -24.66
C GLY A 225 0.13 -6.55 -23.45
N ILE A 226 0.48 -5.69 -22.47
CA ILE A 226 -0.46 -5.36 -21.39
C ILE A 226 -1.52 -4.41 -21.94
N ALA A 227 -2.79 -4.77 -21.75
CA ALA A 227 -3.91 -3.95 -22.22
C ALA A 227 -3.93 -2.58 -21.52
N PRO A 228 -4.20 -1.48 -22.27
CA PRO A 228 -4.31 -0.14 -21.68
C PRO A 228 -5.28 -0.06 -20.50
N GLU A 229 -6.37 -0.81 -20.54
CA GLU A 229 -7.38 -0.86 -19.48
C GLU A 229 -6.82 -1.42 -18.16
N ASP A 230 -5.91 -2.41 -18.24
CA ASP A 230 -5.24 -2.96 -17.07
C ASP A 230 -4.25 -1.95 -16.47
N LEU A 231 -3.56 -1.16 -17.30
CA LEU A 231 -2.70 -0.07 -16.83
C LEU A 231 -3.51 1.06 -16.19
N ILE A 232 -4.64 1.43 -16.79
CA ILE A 232 -5.59 2.40 -16.22
C ILE A 232 -6.13 1.91 -14.86
N TYR A 233 -6.38 0.61 -14.70
CA TYR A 233 -6.81 0.00 -13.44
C TYR A 233 -5.79 0.17 -12.32
N TYR A 234 -4.48 0.18 -12.60
CA TYR A 234 -3.48 0.44 -11.58
C TYR A 234 -3.56 1.88 -11.00
N GLY A 235 -4.16 2.82 -11.74
CA GLY A 235 -4.39 4.19 -11.29
C GLY A 235 -3.14 5.05 -11.27
N LEU A 236 -3.27 6.28 -10.75
CA LEU A 236 -2.19 7.27 -10.63
C LEU A 236 -1.32 7.35 -11.90
N GLU A 237 -0.01 7.17 -11.77
CA GLU A 237 0.96 7.31 -12.84
C GLU A 237 0.57 6.50 -14.08
N TYR A 238 0.27 5.22 -13.91
CA TYR A 238 -0.06 4.33 -15.02
C TYR A 238 -1.35 4.74 -15.73
N LYS A 239 -2.37 5.15 -14.98
CA LYS A 239 -3.62 5.64 -15.57
C LYS A 239 -3.39 6.86 -16.46
N PHE A 240 -2.80 7.91 -15.90
CA PHE A 240 -2.70 9.18 -16.59
C PHE A 240 -1.68 9.15 -17.73
N VAL A 241 -0.58 8.40 -17.58
CA VAL A 241 0.39 8.21 -18.66
C VAL A 241 -0.19 7.38 -19.79
N THR A 242 -0.95 6.32 -19.49
CA THR A 242 -1.68 5.56 -20.53
C THR A 242 -2.66 6.45 -21.30
N GLN A 243 -3.44 7.28 -20.60
CA GLN A 243 -4.35 8.23 -21.25
C GLN A 243 -3.60 9.23 -22.15
N HIS A 244 -2.43 9.68 -21.74
CA HIS A 244 -1.58 10.52 -22.58
C HIS A 244 -1.07 9.78 -23.83
N LEU A 245 -0.63 8.55 -23.69
CA LEU A 245 -0.17 7.72 -24.82
C LEU A 245 -1.28 7.38 -25.80
N LEU A 246 -2.52 7.29 -25.33
CA LEU A 246 -3.71 7.13 -26.16
C LEU A 246 -4.20 8.45 -26.80
N GLY A 247 -3.55 9.58 -26.54
CA GLY A 247 -3.90 10.88 -27.07
C GLY A 247 -5.10 11.56 -26.38
N GLU A 248 -5.54 11.03 -25.23
CA GLU A 248 -6.63 11.62 -24.45
C GLU A 248 -6.20 12.85 -23.64
N LEU A 249 -4.91 12.97 -23.32
CA LEU A 249 -4.33 14.06 -22.56
C LEU A 249 -3.08 14.60 -23.24
N THR A 250 -2.94 15.91 -23.30
CA THR A 250 -1.68 16.58 -23.61
C THR A 250 -0.67 16.37 -22.47
N ARG A 251 0.60 16.68 -22.67
CA ARG A 251 1.62 16.58 -21.62
C ARG A 251 1.33 17.47 -20.41
N ASP A 252 0.83 18.68 -20.64
CA ASP A 252 0.50 19.63 -19.56
C ASP A 252 -0.73 19.16 -18.75
N GLU A 253 -1.73 18.60 -19.44
CA GLU A 253 -2.90 17.99 -18.80
C GLU A 253 -2.51 16.74 -18.01
N LEU A 254 -1.63 15.88 -18.55
CA LEU A 254 -1.05 14.74 -17.83
C LEU A 254 -0.41 15.20 -16.53
N PHE A 255 0.51 16.20 -16.59
CA PHE A 255 1.18 16.69 -15.39
C PHE A 255 0.19 17.21 -14.35
N THR A 256 -0.73 18.08 -14.75
CA THR A 256 -1.70 18.72 -13.84
C THR A 256 -2.65 17.72 -13.20
N ALA A 257 -3.18 16.78 -14.00
CA ALA A 257 -4.11 15.77 -13.52
C ALA A 257 -3.42 14.78 -12.57
N LEU A 258 -2.23 14.32 -12.94
CA LEU A 258 -1.46 13.37 -12.13
C LEU A 258 -0.96 14.01 -10.83
N GLU A 259 -0.44 15.25 -10.87
CA GLU A 259 -0.04 16.00 -9.67
C GLU A 259 -1.21 16.11 -8.68
N THR A 260 -2.38 16.51 -9.18
CA THR A 260 -3.60 16.61 -8.37
C THR A 260 -3.96 15.26 -7.74
N ALA A 261 -3.92 14.19 -8.52
CA ALA A 261 -4.24 12.84 -8.06
C ALA A 261 -3.26 12.33 -6.99
N ILE A 262 -1.96 12.60 -7.13
CA ILE A 262 -0.94 12.23 -6.13
C ILE A 262 -1.12 13.05 -4.84
N HIS A 263 -1.45 14.34 -4.93
CA HIS A 263 -1.76 15.15 -3.74
C HIS A 263 -2.98 14.60 -2.98
N GLN A 264 -4.03 14.20 -3.70
CA GLN A 264 -5.21 13.56 -3.10
C GLN A 264 -4.86 12.20 -2.49
N PHE A 265 -4.02 11.42 -3.15
CA PHE A 265 -3.55 10.15 -2.63
C PHE A 265 -2.77 10.33 -1.32
N ALA A 266 -1.81 11.25 -1.27
CA ALA A 266 -1.08 11.57 -0.05
C ALA A 266 -1.99 12.06 1.10
N LYS A 267 -3.06 12.83 0.78
CA LYS A 267 -4.08 13.22 1.76
C LYS A 267 -4.82 12.00 2.31
N ARG A 268 -5.21 11.04 1.45
CA ARG A 268 -5.89 9.81 1.87
C ARG A 268 -4.99 8.95 2.77
N GLN A 269 -3.69 8.82 2.44
CA GLN A 269 -2.72 8.12 3.30
C GLN A 269 -2.71 8.71 4.71
N MET A 270 -2.57 10.03 4.85
CA MET A 270 -2.57 10.69 6.16
C MET A 270 -3.90 10.56 6.90
N THR A 271 -5.03 10.56 6.19
CA THR A 271 -6.35 10.32 6.78
C THR A 271 -6.44 8.88 7.31
N TRP A 272 -5.91 7.91 6.59
CA TRP A 272 -5.86 6.52 7.03
C TRP A 272 -5.03 6.36 8.32
N PHE A 273 -3.82 6.93 8.34
CA PHE A 273 -2.92 6.83 9.51
C PHE A 273 -3.57 7.44 10.77
N ARG A 274 -4.19 8.61 10.67
CA ARG A 274 -4.99 9.17 11.78
C ARG A 274 -6.19 8.28 12.14
N GLY A 275 -6.76 7.60 11.17
CA GLY A 275 -7.80 6.59 11.39
C GLY A 275 -7.31 5.40 12.18
N MET A 276 -6.06 4.96 11.99
CA MET A 276 -5.47 3.88 12.79
C MET A 276 -5.40 4.26 14.27
N GLU A 277 -5.04 5.51 14.61
CA GLU A 277 -5.04 5.97 16.00
C GLU A 277 -6.45 5.88 16.63
N ARG A 278 -7.48 6.33 15.90
CA ARG A 278 -8.87 6.21 16.37
C ARG A 278 -9.33 4.77 16.55
N ARG A 279 -8.72 3.83 15.81
CA ARG A 279 -8.94 2.40 15.95
C ARG A 279 -8.04 1.72 16.98
N GLY A 280 -7.29 2.51 17.79
CA GLY A 280 -6.53 2.04 18.96
C GLY A 280 -5.06 1.72 18.70
N PHE A 281 -4.51 2.05 17.53
CA PHE A 281 -3.05 1.94 17.33
C PHE A 281 -2.32 3.14 17.94
N THR A 282 -1.15 2.90 18.50
CA THR A 282 -0.25 3.96 18.96
C THR A 282 0.77 4.25 17.86
N LEU A 283 0.73 5.45 17.29
CA LEU A 283 1.68 5.91 16.27
C LEU A 283 2.70 6.87 16.90
N HIS A 284 3.98 6.61 16.69
CA HIS A 284 5.08 7.50 17.07
C HIS A 284 5.51 8.32 15.85
N TYR A 285 5.34 9.63 15.93
CA TYR A 285 5.60 10.51 14.80
C TYR A 285 7.07 10.94 14.74
N ILE A 286 7.62 10.92 13.52
CA ILE A 286 8.97 11.40 13.20
C ILE A 286 8.81 12.60 12.26
N ASP A 287 9.46 13.71 12.59
CA ASP A 287 9.45 14.90 11.75
C ASP A 287 10.32 14.67 10.50
N GLY A 288 9.68 14.65 9.33
CA GLY A 288 10.34 14.45 8.05
C GLY A 288 11.15 15.66 7.54
N LEU A 289 11.16 16.78 8.28
CA LEU A 289 12.04 17.93 8.02
C LEU A 289 13.43 17.77 8.64
N LEU A 290 13.54 16.95 9.67
CA LEU A 290 14.83 16.71 10.33
C LEU A 290 15.86 16.07 9.38
N PRO A 291 17.15 16.30 9.62
CA PRO A 291 18.23 15.55 8.98
C PRO A 291 18.04 14.03 9.17
N ARG A 292 18.45 13.25 8.17
CA ARG A 292 18.26 11.78 8.18
C ARG A 292 18.82 11.10 9.43
N GLU A 293 19.96 11.56 9.92
CA GLU A 293 20.59 10.99 11.13
C GLU A 293 19.78 11.30 12.40
N GLU A 294 19.13 12.46 12.45
CA GLU A 294 18.22 12.79 13.56
C GLU A 294 16.93 11.97 13.50
N GLN A 295 16.37 11.77 12.29
CA GLN A 295 15.23 10.88 12.11
C GLN A 295 15.57 9.44 12.57
N LEU A 296 16.74 8.93 12.21
CA LEU A 296 17.24 7.62 12.65
C LEU A 296 17.40 7.57 14.17
N SER A 297 18.00 8.62 14.77
CA SER A 297 18.20 8.70 16.21
C SER A 297 16.87 8.68 16.97
N GLN A 298 15.85 9.39 16.49
CA GLN A 298 14.49 9.34 17.05
C GLN A 298 13.86 7.96 16.91
N ALA A 299 13.96 7.32 15.72
CA ALA A 299 13.45 5.99 15.50
C ALA A 299 14.07 4.96 16.45
N LEU A 300 15.40 5.03 16.65
CA LEU A 300 16.12 4.16 17.59
C LEU A 300 15.75 4.44 19.05
N ALA A 301 15.48 5.69 19.42
CA ALA A 301 15.02 6.02 20.77
C ALA A 301 13.64 5.41 21.07
N TYR A 302 12.69 5.51 20.11
CA TYR A 302 11.40 4.84 20.23
C TYR A 302 11.54 3.31 20.29
N PHE A 303 12.43 2.74 19.49
CA PHE A 303 12.68 1.30 19.48
C PHE A 303 13.21 0.81 20.83
N LYS A 304 14.23 1.47 21.39
CA LYS A 304 14.76 1.12 22.72
C LYS A 304 13.71 1.21 23.83
N ALA A 305 12.87 2.25 23.81
CA ALA A 305 11.80 2.40 24.78
C ALA A 305 10.68 1.35 24.62
N TRP A 306 10.47 0.86 23.41
CA TRP A 306 9.49 -0.20 23.12
C TRP A 306 10.00 -1.59 23.53
N GLU A 307 11.29 -1.89 23.33
CA GLU A 307 11.89 -3.16 23.76
C GLU A 307 11.96 -3.35 25.29
N GLN A 308 11.88 -2.25 26.05
CA GLN A 308 11.95 -2.29 27.50
C GLN A 308 10.59 -2.51 28.19
N LYS A 309 9.51 -2.58 27.40
CA LYS A 309 8.15 -2.84 27.89
C LYS A 309 7.83 -4.32 27.92
#